data_efb52b557e906a5b7af7b85cdca00db6
#
_entry.id   efb52b557e906a5b7af7b85cdca00db6
#
_cell.length_a   1.000
_cell.length_b   1.000
_cell.length_c   1.000
_cell.angle_alpha   90.00
_cell.angle_beta   90.00
_cell.angle_gamma   90.00
#
_symmetry.space_group_name_H-M   'P 1'
#
loop_
_entity.id
_entity.type
_entity.pdbx_description
1 polymer ?
#
loop_
_entity_poly.entity_id
_entity_poly.type
_entity_poly.pdbx_seq_one_letter_code
_entity_poly.pdbx_strand_id
1 'polypeptide(L)'
;QMDIKAINEKQSGEPLIQSNNRLGYLLKNKIALEQEQKSYGQENYVHSKQIITLLLFEKEYTSIGTISERLFFSRSSVTSDLPQVKRIISRTPGADLLVSGQYGLKIQASENVKRIMCMKTMQSRQDYHMLFSEEEMEQFAENQKKLQAVLAEVFTRNQFIVSGEAYHDFARYLAVCMMRSQMG
;
A
#
# COMPACT_ATOMS: atom_id res chain seq x y z
N GLN A 1 -27.05 7.02 -17.14
CA GLN A 1 -27.85 8.02 -16.38
C GLN A 1 -27.70 7.84 -14.85
N MET A 2 -27.58 6.61 -14.33
CA MET A 2 -27.35 6.38 -12.89
C MET A 2 -26.02 6.96 -12.40
N ASP A 3 -24.95 6.80 -13.15
CA ASP A 3 -23.62 7.24 -12.74
C ASP A 3 -23.48 8.78 -12.64
N ILE A 4 -24.13 9.53 -13.54
CA ILE A 4 -24.15 10.98 -13.53
C ILE A 4 -24.92 11.54 -12.34
N LYS A 5 -26.01 10.88 -11.97
CA LYS A 5 -26.81 11.25 -10.81
C LYS A 5 -26.01 11.02 -9.52
N ALA A 6 -25.32 9.89 -9.40
CA ALA A 6 -24.45 9.55 -8.28
C ALA A 6 -23.27 10.53 -8.14
N ILE A 7 -22.68 10.97 -9.25
CA ILE A 7 -21.61 11.99 -9.26
C ILE A 7 -22.14 13.35 -8.78
N ASN A 8 -23.29 13.77 -9.27
CA ASN A 8 -23.87 15.06 -8.90
C ASN A 8 -24.40 15.08 -7.44
N GLU A 9 -24.85 13.96 -6.89
CA GLU A 9 -25.35 13.84 -5.51
C GLU A 9 -24.22 13.89 -4.45
N LYS A 10 -22.99 13.58 -4.82
CA LYS A 10 -21.80 13.66 -3.94
C LYS A 10 -21.33 15.10 -3.70
N GLN A 11 -21.90 16.09 -4.39
CA GLN A 11 -21.50 17.49 -4.25
C GLN A 11 -22.60 18.35 -3.59
N SER A 12 -22.21 19.13 -2.60
CA SER A 12 -23.06 20.20 -2.03
C SER A 12 -22.94 21.44 -2.92
N GLY A 13 -23.76 21.55 -3.98
CA GLY A 13 -23.75 22.70 -4.88
C GLY A 13 -24.42 22.45 -6.23
N GLU A 14 -24.07 23.24 -7.25
CA GLU A 14 -24.58 23.04 -8.60
C GLU A 14 -24.07 21.71 -9.22
N PRO A 15 -24.88 21.02 -10.03
CA PRO A 15 -24.51 19.75 -10.63
C PRO A 15 -23.29 19.89 -11.54
N LEU A 16 -22.31 19.02 -11.33
CA LEU A 16 -21.03 18.98 -12.04
C LEU A 16 -21.21 18.65 -13.52
N ILE A 17 -22.12 17.72 -13.81
CA ILE A 17 -22.44 17.22 -15.16
C ILE A 17 -23.90 17.56 -15.47
N GLN A 18 -24.12 18.38 -16.47
CA GLN A 18 -25.46 18.62 -17.03
C GLN A 18 -25.68 17.82 -18.31
N SER A 19 -26.81 17.13 -18.35
CA SER A 19 -27.27 16.44 -19.56
C SER A 19 -28.09 17.41 -20.41
N ASN A 20 -27.77 17.50 -21.71
CA ASN A 20 -28.52 18.23 -22.70
C ASN A 20 -28.89 17.28 -23.85
N ASN A 21 -30.17 17.14 -24.14
CA ASN A 21 -30.66 16.20 -25.15
C ASN A 21 -30.15 16.46 -26.59
N ARG A 22 -29.62 17.68 -26.87
CA ARG A 22 -29.09 18.05 -28.20
C ARG A 22 -27.56 18.10 -28.23
N LEU A 23 -26.91 18.41 -27.12
CA LEU A 23 -25.44 18.67 -27.05
C LEU A 23 -24.69 17.58 -26.28
N GLY A 24 -25.40 16.59 -25.72
CA GLY A 24 -24.82 15.56 -24.88
C GLY A 24 -24.57 16.03 -23.45
N TYR A 25 -23.39 15.79 -22.91
CA TYR A 25 -23.05 16.10 -21.51
C TYR A 25 -22.12 17.31 -21.44
N LEU A 26 -22.48 18.28 -20.59
CA LEU A 26 -21.66 19.47 -20.34
C LEU A 26 -21.09 19.43 -18.92
N LEU A 27 -19.78 19.63 -18.82
CA LEU A 27 -19.06 19.75 -17.56
C LEU A 27 -19.04 21.22 -17.12
N LYS A 28 -19.65 21.53 -15.96
CA LYS A 28 -19.72 22.91 -15.47
C LYS A 28 -18.59 23.35 -14.57
N ASN A 29 -17.91 22.40 -13.89
CA ASN A 29 -16.87 22.77 -12.92
C ASN A 29 -15.60 21.91 -13.08
N LYS A 30 -14.63 22.41 -13.83
CA LYS A 30 -13.36 21.76 -14.10
C LYS A 30 -12.49 21.58 -12.83
N ILE A 31 -12.59 22.52 -11.89
CA ILE A 31 -11.79 22.51 -10.64
C ILE A 31 -12.23 21.38 -9.71
N ALA A 32 -13.53 21.14 -9.59
CA ALA A 32 -14.05 20.05 -8.78
C ALA A 32 -13.65 18.67 -9.33
N LEU A 33 -13.59 18.52 -10.68
CA LEU A 33 -13.10 17.30 -11.33
C LEU A 33 -11.62 17.06 -11.10
N GLU A 34 -10.81 18.11 -11.13
CA GLU A 34 -9.38 18.01 -10.84
C GLU A 34 -9.14 17.61 -9.38
N GLN A 35 -10.00 18.05 -8.45
CA GLN A 35 -9.95 17.64 -7.04
C GLN A 35 -10.43 16.20 -6.84
N GLU A 36 -11.50 15.76 -7.52
CA GLU A 36 -11.93 14.36 -7.51
C GLU A 36 -10.89 13.43 -8.16
N GLN A 37 -10.29 13.83 -9.29
CA GLN A 37 -9.22 13.06 -9.90
C GLN A 37 -7.98 12.95 -9.01
N LYS A 38 -7.65 13.99 -8.23
CA LYS A 38 -6.58 13.93 -7.22
C LYS A 38 -6.95 13.01 -6.06
N SER A 39 -8.18 13.05 -5.58
CA SER A 39 -8.72 12.16 -4.55
C SER A 39 -8.71 10.70 -5.02
N TYR A 40 -9.23 10.45 -6.23
CA TYR A 40 -9.24 9.11 -6.85
C TYR A 40 -7.82 8.58 -7.10
N GLY A 41 -6.90 9.44 -7.51
CA GLY A 41 -5.48 9.11 -7.67
C GLY A 41 -4.79 8.78 -6.35
N GLN A 42 -5.20 9.42 -5.25
CA GLN A 42 -4.70 9.14 -3.91
C GLN A 42 -5.26 7.82 -3.36
N GLU A 43 -6.54 7.55 -3.56
CA GLU A 43 -7.21 6.31 -3.16
C GLU A 43 -6.61 5.10 -3.89
N ASN A 44 -6.45 5.16 -5.20
CA ASN A 44 -5.78 4.13 -6.01
C ASN A 44 -4.32 3.92 -5.60
N TYR A 45 -3.63 4.95 -5.14
CA TYR A 45 -2.26 4.83 -4.64
C TYR A 45 -2.22 4.08 -3.32
N VAL A 46 -3.17 4.34 -2.41
CA VAL A 46 -3.30 3.64 -1.13
C VAL A 46 -3.61 2.16 -1.37
N HIS A 47 -4.62 1.85 -2.20
CA HIS A 47 -4.98 0.46 -2.55
C HIS A 47 -3.80 -0.28 -3.20
N SER A 48 -3.10 0.37 -4.13
CA SER A 48 -1.93 -0.22 -4.77
C SER A 48 -0.81 -0.54 -3.77
N LYS A 49 -0.57 0.34 -2.78
CA LYS A 49 0.39 0.06 -1.69
C LYS A 49 -0.04 -1.15 -0.86
N GLN A 50 -1.33 -1.27 -0.55
CA GLN A 50 -1.88 -2.37 0.20
C GLN A 50 -1.71 -3.70 -0.53
N ILE A 51 -1.99 -3.74 -1.83
CA ILE A 51 -1.77 -4.92 -2.68
C ILE A 51 -0.27 -5.29 -2.69
N ILE A 52 0.62 -4.31 -2.87
CA ILE A 52 2.07 -4.55 -2.86
C ILE A 52 2.50 -5.11 -1.51
N THR A 53 2.04 -4.50 -0.41
CA THR A 53 2.40 -4.94 0.94
C THR A 53 1.97 -6.38 1.18
N LEU A 54 0.75 -6.75 0.81
CA LEU A 54 0.29 -8.14 0.90
C LEU A 54 1.18 -9.08 0.09
N LEU A 55 1.46 -8.76 -1.19
CA LEU A 55 2.28 -9.60 -2.06
C LEU A 55 3.74 -9.72 -1.60
N LEU A 56 4.27 -8.73 -0.87
CA LEU A 56 5.62 -8.80 -0.31
C LEU A 56 5.74 -9.89 0.77
N PHE A 57 4.65 -10.20 1.48
CA PHE A 57 4.61 -11.23 2.51
C PHE A 57 4.19 -12.61 1.98
N GLU A 58 3.80 -12.71 0.71
CA GLU A 58 3.47 -14.00 0.09
C GLU A 58 4.71 -14.64 -0.56
N LYS A 59 4.86 -15.98 -0.37
CA LYS A 59 5.92 -16.76 -0.99
C LYS A 59 5.59 -17.17 -2.42
N GLU A 60 4.32 -17.48 -2.65
CA GLU A 60 3.80 -18.02 -3.89
C GLU A 60 2.88 -17.00 -4.59
N TYR A 61 2.37 -17.40 -5.75
CA TYR A 61 1.38 -16.59 -6.46
C TYR A 61 0.11 -16.45 -5.65
N THR A 62 -0.42 -15.24 -5.61
CA THR A 62 -1.66 -14.91 -4.91
C THR A 62 -2.75 -14.54 -5.92
N SER A 63 -3.87 -15.23 -5.88
CA SER A 63 -4.97 -14.99 -6.81
C SER A 63 -5.62 -13.62 -6.56
N ILE A 64 -6.23 -13.03 -7.60
CA ILE A 64 -7.02 -11.79 -7.45
C ILE A 64 -8.17 -12.00 -6.46
N GLY A 65 -8.75 -13.21 -6.40
CA GLY A 65 -9.78 -13.55 -5.41
C GLY A 65 -9.25 -13.45 -3.99
N THR A 66 -8.10 -14.07 -3.70
CA THR A 66 -7.45 -14.02 -2.38
C THR A 66 -7.08 -12.59 -1.98
N ILE A 67 -6.55 -11.78 -2.90
CA ILE A 67 -6.25 -10.37 -2.65
C ILE A 67 -7.53 -9.60 -2.31
N SER A 68 -8.59 -9.80 -3.09
CA SER A 68 -9.91 -9.20 -2.91
C SER A 68 -10.49 -9.51 -1.52
N GLU A 69 -10.42 -10.76 -1.09
CA GLU A 69 -10.93 -11.22 0.20
C GLU A 69 -10.11 -10.65 1.37
N ARG A 70 -8.80 -10.73 1.30
CA ARG A 70 -7.91 -10.28 2.39
C ARG A 70 -7.89 -8.76 2.59
N LEU A 71 -8.02 -7.99 1.50
CA LEU A 71 -8.02 -6.53 1.56
C LEU A 71 -9.43 -5.93 1.58
N PHE A 72 -10.48 -6.75 1.54
CA PHE A 72 -11.87 -6.31 1.44
C PHE A 72 -12.15 -5.41 0.24
N PHE A 73 -11.46 -5.66 -0.88
CA PHE A 73 -11.67 -4.96 -2.14
C PHE A 73 -12.54 -5.79 -3.09
N SER A 74 -13.20 -5.13 -4.06
CA SER A 74 -13.81 -5.87 -5.15
C SER A 74 -12.72 -6.42 -6.11
N ARG A 75 -12.99 -7.54 -6.78
CA ARG A 75 -12.08 -8.09 -7.80
C ARG A 75 -11.82 -7.10 -8.94
N SER A 76 -12.83 -6.31 -9.30
CA SER A 76 -12.71 -5.24 -10.30
C SER A 76 -11.78 -4.13 -9.83
N SER A 77 -11.85 -3.71 -8.56
CA SER A 77 -10.93 -2.72 -7.98
C SER A 77 -9.49 -3.24 -8.01
N VAL A 78 -9.24 -4.47 -7.54
CA VAL A 78 -7.89 -5.07 -7.61
C VAL A 78 -7.37 -5.07 -9.05
N THR A 79 -8.20 -5.46 -10.02
CA THR A 79 -7.80 -5.50 -11.43
C THR A 79 -7.50 -4.10 -11.98
N SER A 80 -8.31 -3.10 -11.64
CA SER A 80 -8.11 -1.71 -12.07
C SER A 80 -6.85 -1.09 -11.49
N ASP A 81 -6.39 -1.53 -10.32
CA ASP A 81 -5.21 -1.03 -9.64
C ASP A 81 -3.89 -1.65 -10.14
N LEU A 82 -3.95 -2.80 -10.86
CA LEU A 82 -2.75 -3.50 -11.35
C LEU A 82 -1.78 -2.64 -12.17
N PRO A 83 -2.21 -1.75 -13.08
CA PRO A 83 -1.29 -0.85 -13.78
C PRO A 83 -0.50 0.04 -12.83
N GLN A 84 -1.13 0.53 -11.76
CA GLN A 84 -0.48 1.34 -10.74
C GLN A 84 0.46 0.49 -9.88
N VAL A 85 0.05 -0.70 -9.45
CA VAL A 85 0.89 -1.68 -8.75
C VAL A 85 2.15 -1.96 -9.54
N LYS A 86 2.02 -2.31 -10.82
CA LYS A 86 3.14 -2.56 -11.73
C LYS A 86 4.07 -1.34 -11.83
N ARG A 87 3.50 -0.14 -11.97
CA ARG A 87 4.27 1.12 -12.05
C ARG A 87 5.06 1.40 -10.78
N ILE A 88 4.50 1.12 -9.60
CA ILE A 88 5.21 1.32 -8.32
C ILE A 88 6.36 0.31 -8.19
N ILE A 89 6.12 -0.96 -8.49
CA ILE A 89 7.12 -2.02 -8.40
C ILE A 89 8.28 -1.77 -9.38
N SER A 90 7.98 -1.40 -10.63
CA SER A 90 9.00 -1.15 -11.66
C SER A 90 9.95 0.03 -11.35
N ARG A 91 9.58 0.91 -10.41
CA ARG A 91 10.46 1.97 -9.90
C ARG A 91 11.49 1.49 -8.87
N THR A 92 11.39 0.24 -8.45
CA THR A 92 12.35 -0.36 -7.52
C THR A 92 13.29 -1.29 -8.31
N PRO A 93 14.57 -0.92 -8.49
CA PRO A 93 15.52 -1.77 -9.21
C PRO A 93 15.59 -3.16 -8.60
N GLY A 94 15.54 -4.19 -9.44
CA GLY A 94 15.60 -5.59 -9.02
C GLY A 94 14.27 -6.15 -8.49
N ALA A 95 13.15 -5.44 -8.68
CA ALA A 95 11.81 -5.93 -8.41
C ALA A 95 10.97 -5.99 -9.69
N ASP A 96 10.17 -7.04 -9.85
CA ASP A 96 9.20 -7.18 -10.92
C ASP A 96 7.88 -7.78 -10.41
N LEU A 97 6.78 -7.45 -11.09
CA LEU A 97 5.47 -8.04 -10.85
C LEU A 97 5.22 -9.15 -11.88
N LEU A 98 5.26 -10.38 -11.45
CA LEU A 98 4.86 -11.53 -12.26
C LEU A 98 3.34 -11.65 -12.24
N VAL A 99 2.75 -11.75 -13.43
CA VAL A 99 1.29 -11.92 -13.61
C VAL A 99 1.05 -13.23 -14.34
N SER A 100 0.31 -14.14 -13.72
CA SER A 100 -0.13 -15.39 -14.29
C SER A 100 -1.64 -15.44 -14.35
N GLY A 101 -2.21 -15.73 -15.52
CA GLY A 101 -3.66 -15.88 -15.68
C GLY A 101 -4.25 -17.03 -14.85
N GLN A 102 -3.44 -18.05 -14.54
CA GLN A 102 -3.85 -19.23 -13.78
C GLN A 102 -3.60 -19.07 -12.28
N TYR A 103 -2.44 -18.51 -11.90
CA TYR A 103 -1.97 -18.52 -10.50
C TYR A 103 -2.15 -17.16 -9.81
N GLY A 104 -2.27 -16.07 -10.54
CA GLY A 104 -2.43 -14.72 -10.00
C GLY A 104 -1.14 -13.88 -10.06
N LEU A 105 -0.81 -13.21 -8.98
CA LEU A 105 0.25 -12.20 -8.88
C LEU A 105 1.36 -12.66 -7.92
N LYS A 106 2.63 -12.33 -8.25
CA LYS A 106 3.78 -12.57 -7.37
C LYS A 106 4.81 -11.46 -7.56
N ILE A 107 5.40 -10.95 -6.48
CA ILE A 107 6.55 -10.05 -6.57
C ILE A 107 7.83 -10.89 -6.63
N GLN A 108 8.54 -10.77 -7.74
CA GLN A 108 9.89 -11.32 -7.89
C GLN A 108 10.92 -10.27 -7.53
N ALA A 109 11.67 -10.52 -6.46
CA ALA A 109 12.74 -9.65 -6.00
C ALA A 109 13.64 -10.42 -5.03
N SER A 110 14.89 -9.97 -4.85
CA SER A 110 15.75 -10.48 -3.78
C SER A 110 15.19 -10.09 -2.42
N GLU A 111 15.55 -10.82 -1.36
CA GLU A 111 15.08 -10.55 -0.01
C GLU A 111 15.42 -9.12 0.45
N ASN A 112 16.62 -8.63 0.15
CA ASN A 112 17.01 -7.24 0.43
C ASN A 112 16.08 -6.22 -0.23
N VAL A 113 15.73 -6.43 -1.49
CA VAL A 113 14.82 -5.54 -2.23
C VAL A 113 13.43 -5.59 -1.62
N LYS A 114 12.93 -6.78 -1.24
CA LYS A 114 11.64 -6.92 -0.55
C LYS A 114 11.60 -6.17 0.77
N ARG A 115 12.67 -6.23 1.59
CA ARG A 115 12.78 -5.47 2.85
C ARG A 115 12.72 -3.96 2.62
N ILE A 116 13.45 -3.46 1.61
CA ILE A 116 13.40 -2.03 1.23
C ILE A 116 12.00 -1.62 0.77
N MET A 117 11.32 -2.49 0.01
CA MET A 117 9.94 -2.23 -0.42
C MET A 117 8.98 -2.19 0.78
N CYS A 118 9.10 -3.12 1.74
CA CYS A 118 8.33 -3.10 2.98
C CYS A 118 8.50 -1.77 3.74
N MET A 119 9.73 -1.25 3.86
CA MET A 119 10.00 0.04 4.48
C MET A 119 9.26 1.20 3.81
N LYS A 120 9.06 1.13 2.49
CA LYS A 120 8.35 2.16 1.72
C LYS A 120 6.82 2.02 1.77
N THR A 121 6.31 0.81 1.91
CA THR A 121 4.86 0.54 1.87
C THR A 121 4.23 0.49 3.25
N MET A 122 4.97 0.06 4.28
CA MET A 122 4.48 -0.09 5.65
C MET A 122 4.92 1.11 6.50
N GLN A 123 4.27 2.25 6.35
CA GLN A 123 4.64 3.50 7.04
C GLN A 123 3.74 3.82 8.22
N SER A 124 2.52 3.26 8.25
CA SER A 124 1.54 3.50 9.31
C SER A 124 1.15 2.21 10.02
N ARG A 125 0.63 2.34 11.25
CA ARG A 125 0.07 1.20 12.00
C ARG A 125 -1.04 0.49 11.21
N GLN A 126 -1.81 1.23 10.44
CA GLN A 126 -2.88 0.69 9.61
C GLN A 126 -2.37 -0.26 8.51
N ASP A 127 -1.17 0.00 7.97
CA ASP A 127 -0.56 -0.89 6.97
C ASP A 127 -0.23 -2.28 7.55
N TYR A 128 0.07 -2.35 8.85
CA TYR A 128 0.34 -3.62 9.54
C TYR A 128 -0.94 -4.38 9.90
N HIS A 129 -1.99 -3.68 10.37
CA HIS A 129 -3.25 -4.32 10.79
C HIS A 129 -3.97 -5.08 9.68
N MET A 130 -3.70 -4.76 8.43
CA MET A 130 -4.28 -5.47 7.29
C MET A 130 -3.65 -6.84 7.03
N LEU A 131 -2.44 -7.06 7.53
CA LEU A 131 -1.65 -8.27 7.26
C LEU A 131 -1.54 -9.18 8.46
N PHE A 132 -1.66 -8.62 9.66
CA PHE A 132 -1.36 -9.29 10.91
C PHE A 132 -2.56 -9.22 11.87
N SER A 133 -2.77 -10.28 12.62
CA SER A 133 -3.75 -10.31 13.72
C SER A 133 -3.34 -9.36 14.85
N GLU A 134 -4.27 -9.03 15.75
CA GLU A 134 -3.97 -8.23 16.95
C GLU A 134 -2.86 -8.88 17.79
N GLU A 135 -2.88 -10.19 17.96
CA GLU A 135 -1.86 -10.94 18.70
C GLU A 135 -0.47 -10.83 18.06
N GLU A 136 -0.38 -10.98 16.74
CA GLU A 136 0.87 -10.77 15.99
C GLU A 136 1.36 -9.34 16.11
N MET A 137 0.45 -8.37 16.12
CA MET A 137 0.76 -6.94 16.30
C MET A 137 1.28 -6.63 17.70
N GLU A 138 0.71 -7.22 18.74
CA GLU A 138 1.20 -7.09 20.11
C GLU A 138 2.60 -7.69 20.26
N GLN A 139 2.81 -8.89 19.73
CA GLN A 139 4.12 -9.55 19.72
C GLN A 139 5.16 -8.72 18.94
N PHE A 140 4.75 -8.13 17.81
CA PHE A 140 5.62 -7.23 17.04
C PHE A 140 5.99 -5.98 17.84
N ALA A 141 5.03 -5.35 18.52
CA ALA A 141 5.28 -4.16 19.33
C ALA A 141 6.22 -4.46 20.52
N GLU A 142 6.08 -5.63 21.15
CA GLU A 142 6.98 -6.08 22.22
C GLU A 142 8.39 -6.33 21.70
N ASN A 143 8.51 -7.03 20.57
CA ASN A 143 9.80 -7.28 19.93
C ASN A 143 10.48 -5.98 19.51
N GLN A 144 9.72 -5.00 19.01
CA GLN A 144 10.24 -3.68 18.65
C GLN A 144 10.78 -2.93 19.87
N LYS A 145 10.10 -2.97 21.03
CA LYS A 145 10.61 -2.38 22.28
C LYS A 145 11.91 -3.04 22.74
N LYS A 146 11.98 -4.37 22.72
CA LYS A 146 13.21 -5.12 23.05
C LYS A 146 14.36 -4.73 22.12
N LEU A 147 14.08 -4.66 20.82
CA LEU A 147 15.07 -4.25 19.81
C LEU A 147 15.57 -2.83 20.05
N GLN A 148 14.68 -1.89 20.33
CA GLN A 148 15.07 -0.50 20.63
C GLN A 148 15.98 -0.41 21.87
N ALA A 149 15.70 -1.17 22.93
CA ALA A 149 16.54 -1.22 24.12
C ALA A 149 17.95 -1.75 23.82
N VAL A 150 18.05 -2.85 23.05
CA VAL A 150 19.32 -3.42 22.61
C VAL A 150 20.11 -2.43 21.73
N LEU A 151 19.44 -1.78 20.78
CA LEU A 151 20.08 -0.79 19.92
C LEU A 151 20.61 0.42 20.71
N ALA A 152 19.84 0.91 21.69
CA ALA A 152 20.28 2.01 22.55
C ALA A 152 21.54 1.64 23.33
N GLU A 153 21.59 0.42 23.88
CA GLU A 153 22.77 -0.09 24.58
C GLU A 153 23.99 -0.19 23.64
N VAL A 154 23.81 -0.82 22.46
CA VAL A 154 24.88 -1.00 21.47
C VAL A 154 25.43 0.35 21.02
N PHE A 155 24.56 1.32 20.71
CA PHE A 155 24.98 2.63 20.24
C PHE A 155 25.72 3.42 21.33
N THR A 156 25.22 3.37 22.57
CA THR A 156 25.87 4.01 23.72
C THR A 156 27.25 3.39 23.99
N ARG A 157 27.34 2.06 24.04
CA ARG A 157 28.59 1.33 24.30
C ARG A 157 29.65 1.60 23.23
N ASN A 158 29.26 1.75 21.98
CA ASN A 158 30.19 1.98 20.86
C ASN A 158 30.33 3.47 20.50
N GLN A 159 29.75 4.38 21.29
CA GLN A 159 29.80 5.84 21.10
C GLN A 159 29.29 6.28 19.70
N PHE A 160 28.31 5.54 19.12
CA PHE A 160 27.67 5.94 17.88
C PHE A 160 26.72 7.12 18.13
N ILE A 161 26.97 8.22 17.41
CA ILE A 161 26.09 9.38 17.40
C ILE A 161 25.24 9.32 16.13
N VAL A 162 23.93 9.12 16.30
CA VAL A 162 22.96 9.07 15.20
C VAL A 162 21.82 10.06 15.48
N SER A 163 21.20 10.59 14.42
CA SER A 163 19.99 11.39 14.59
C SER A 163 18.84 10.49 15.06
N GLY A 164 17.84 11.09 15.75
CA GLY A 164 16.65 10.36 16.17
C GLY A 164 15.92 9.70 14.99
N GLU A 165 15.86 10.38 13.84
CA GLU A 165 15.26 9.87 12.61
C GLU A 165 16.00 8.62 12.10
N ALA A 166 17.32 8.68 11.97
CA ALA A 166 18.13 7.55 11.55
C ALA A 166 18.02 6.35 12.51
N TYR A 167 17.94 6.62 13.81
CA TYR A 167 17.69 5.58 14.82
C TYR A 167 16.35 4.89 14.62
N HIS A 168 15.27 5.66 14.44
CA HIS A 168 13.94 5.13 14.23
C HIS A 168 13.82 4.35 12.92
N ASP A 169 14.40 4.84 11.83
CA ASP A 169 14.42 4.15 10.54
C ASP A 169 15.21 2.84 10.61
N PHE A 170 16.34 2.83 11.33
CA PHE A 170 17.12 1.61 11.51
C PHE A 170 16.37 0.59 12.38
N ALA A 171 15.76 1.02 13.48
CA ALA A 171 14.93 0.14 14.32
C ALA A 171 13.75 -0.46 13.52
N ARG A 172 13.09 0.35 12.71
CA ARG A 172 12.00 -0.09 11.84
C ARG A 172 12.48 -1.09 10.78
N TYR A 173 13.62 -0.84 10.17
CA TYR A 173 14.23 -1.76 9.20
C TYR A 173 14.53 -3.13 9.84
N LEU A 174 15.11 -3.16 11.02
CA LEU A 174 15.38 -4.41 11.74
C LEU A 174 14.09 -5.13 12.12
N ALA A 175 13.05 -4.39 12.53
CA ALA A 175 11.74 -4.97 12.81
C ALA A 175 11.15 -5.64 11.56
N VAL A 176 11.22 -5.00 10.40
CA VAL A 176 10.81 -5.62 9.11
C VAL A 176 11.66 -6.86 8.80
N CYS A 177 12.98 -6.82 9.05
CA CYS A 177 13.84 -8.00 8.87
C CYS A 177 13.40 -9.18 9.75
N MET A 178 13.05 -8.92 11.02
CA MET A 178 12.56 -9.94 11.94
C MET A 178 11.23 -10.53 11.47
N MET A 179 10.25 -9.69 11.12
CA MET A 179 8.95 -10.16 10.60
C MET A 179 9.14 -11.08 9.39
N ARG A 180 9.93 -10.65 8.43
CA ARG A 180 10.15 -11.42 7.21
C ARG A 180 10.93 -12.73 7.46
N SER A 181 11.84 -12.75 8.43
CA SER A 181 12.58 -13.97 8.79
C SER A 181 11.69 -15.04 9.46
N GLN A 182 10.63 -14.62 10.16
CA GLN A 182 9.67 -15.55 10.77
C GLN A 182 8.74 -16.21 9.73
N MET A 183 8.53 -15.54 8.60
CA MET A 183 7.71 -16.05 7.49
C MET A 183 8.51 -16.88 6.47
N GLY A 184 9.83 -16.82 6.52
CA GLY A 184 10.79 -17.45 5.62
C GLY A 184 11.04 -18.86 5.85
#